data_614dfa0a9f6c6453689100538a6cc9d9
#
_entry.id   614dfa0a9f6c6453689100538a6cc9d9
#
_cell.length_a   1.000
_cell.length_b   1.000
_cell.length_c   1.000
_cell.angle_alpha   90.00
_cell.angle_beta   90.00
_cell.angle_gamma   90.00
#
_symmetry.space_group_name_H-M   'P 1'
#
loop_
_entity.id
_entity.type
_entity.pdbx_description
1 polymer ?
#
loop_
_entity_poly.entity_id
_entity_poly.type
_entity_poly.pdbx_seq_one_letter_code
_entity_poly.pdbx_strand_id
1 'polypeptide(L)'
;MGVLTRVFPPGLVDEVIAATGRTEQRHRSLPARVMAYFSIGMALYSEGSYEDVLAQLTDGLSWASGWAESYAPPSKSAIFQARVRLGSEPLAALFARVARPIGGDQAPGVWLAGRRLVAVDGTCLDVADTTGNAAFFGRPGVNKGEQAAFPQARVVALAECGTHAVFAAQIGAYTQSEATLTRPLLDRLEPGMLVLADRGFFSYALWRKAIGTGADLLWRVRTDAAGPKPAHVQDLDDGSWLAHLRRSTPASARREEPMTVRVIDYTIDDGRDNPTSYRLFTTLLDPDEVNAVDLAAGYTQRWEIELAFDELKAHQRGPRTVLRSKSPDLVLQEIWGHLCCHYAIRSLMTEAATHSGHDPDRVSFVAALRITRQSIAHQGDFPP
;
A
#
# COMPACT_ATOMS: atom_id res chain seq x y z
N MET A 1 -10.34 -0.38 21.44
CA MET A 1 -10.16 0.68 20.43
C MET A 1 -8.77 1.33 20.48
N GLY A 2 -7.99 1.16 21.56
CA GLY A 2 -6.72 1.86 21.83
C GLY A 2 -5.73 1.99 20.65
N VAL A 3 -5.41 0.90 19.94
CA VAL A 3 -4.49 0.94 18.81
C VAL A 3 -5.04 1.80 17.66
N LEU A 4 -6.32 1.66 17.34
CA LEU A 4 -6.93 2.41 16.24
C LEU A 4 -7.05 3.90 16.57
N THR A 5 -7.48 4.24 17.79
CA THR A 5 -7.62 5.64 18.22
C THR A 5 -6.28 6.34 18.48
N ARG A 6 -5.21 5.58 18.73
CA ARG A 6 -3.86 6.09 18.83
C ARG A 6 -3.31 6.53 17.47
N VAL A 7 -3.52 5.72 16.43
CA VAL A 7 -3.05 6.02 15.06
C VAL A 7 -4.01 6.98 14.36
N PHE A 8 -5.29 6.85 14.60
CA PHE A 8 -6.37 7.70 14.07
C PHE A 8 -7.12 8.39 15.22
N PRO A 9 -6.59 9.49 15.81
CA PRO A 9 -7.23 10.17 16.92
C PRO A 9 -8.63 10.68 16.56
N PRO A 10 -9.60 10.66 17.50
CA PRO A 10 -10.98 11.06 17.24
C PRO A 10 -11.12 12.45 16.63
N GLY A 11 -10.33 13.43 17.09
CA GLY A 11 -10.35 14.78 16.53
C GLY A 11 -9.94 14.82 15.07
N LEU A 12 -8.90 14.06 14.67
CA LEU A 12 -8.48 13.95 13.29
C LEU A 12 -9.55 13.27 12.40
N VAL A 13 -10.20 12.23 12.93
CA VAL A 13 -11.32 11.57 12.22
C VAL A 13 -12.46 12.55 11.95
N ASP A 14 -12.82 13.39 12.95
CA ASP A 14 -13.85 14.42 12.78
C ASP A 14 -13.45 15.50 11.76
N GLU A 15 -12.19 15.98 11.82
CA GLU A 15 -11.67 16.92 10.85
C GLU A 15 -11.78 16.38 9.42
N VAL A 16 -11.41 15.12 9.20
CA VAL A 16 -11.48 14.46 7.90
C VAL A 16 -12.92 14.27 7.43
N ILE A 17 -13.83 13.86 8.33
CA ILE A 17 -15.27 13.75 8.04
C ILE A 17 -15.84 15.11 7.62
N ALA A 18 -15.48 16.17 8.32
CA ALA A 18 -15.90 17.53 7.98
C ALA A 18 -15.33 17.99 6.64
N ALA A 19 -14.02 17.79 6.41
CA ALA A 19 -13.36 18.16 5.17
C ALA A 19 -13.89 17.44 3.93
N THR A 20 -14.41 16.22 4.10
CA THR A 20 -15.04 15.43 3.03
C THR A 20 -16.57 15.66 2.91
N GLY A 21 -17.13 16.60 3.67
CA GLY A 21 -18.57 16.95 3.61
C GLY A 21 -19.48 15.85 4.15
N ARG A 22 -18.98 14.97 5.03
CA ARG A 22 -19.74 13.85 5.59
C ARG A 22 -20.21 14.08 7.02
N THR A 23 -20.13 15.31 7.54
CA THR A 23 -20.66 15.70 8.83
C THR A 23 -22.18 15.56 8.85
N GLU A 24 -22.71 14.92 9.89
CA GLU A 24 -24.14 14.70 10.05
C GLU A 24 -24.85 15.93 10.60
N GLN A 25 -25.98 16.28 10.01
CA GLN A 25 -26.82 17.40 10.46
C GLN A 25 -27.76 17.02 11.62
N ARG A 26 -27.90 15.73 11.93
CA ARG A 26 -28.83 15.23 12.96
C ARG A 26 -28.11 14.22 13.83
N HIS A 27 -28.44 14.20 15.13
CA HIS A 27 -28.01 13.12 16.02
C HIS A 27 -28.50 11.75 15.51
N ARG A 28 -27.59 10.81 15.36
CA ARG A 28 -27.86 9.46 14.90
C ARG A 28 -27.23 8.43 15.84
N SER A 29 -27.86 7.25 15.94
CA SER A 29 -27.31 6.13 16.70
C SER A 29 -25.99 5.58 16.16
N LEU A 30 -25.70 5.81 14.85
CA LEU A 30 -24.47 5.43 14.18
C LEU A 30 -23.85 6.67 13.50
N PRO A 31 -23.13 7.51 14.28
CA PRO A 31 -22.47 8.70 13.78
C PRO A 31 -21.32 8.36 12.81
N ALA A 32 -20.98 9.30 11.92
CA ALA A 32 -19.92 9.14 10.92
C ALA A 32 -18.57 8.72 11.54
N ARG A 33 -18.19 9.29 12.70
CA ARG A 33 -16.98 8.89 13.45
C ARG A 33 -17.00 7.40 13.81
N VAL A 34 -18.11 6.91 14.37
CA VAL A 34 -18.26 5.49 14.70
C VAL A 34 -18.14 4.63 13.46
N MET A 35 -18.74 5.08 12.36
CA MET A 35 -18.69 4.35 11.08
C MET A 35 -17.31 4.36 10.43
N ALA A 36 -16.50 5.39 10.63
CA ALA A 36 -15.09 5.39 10.21
C ALA A 36 -14.30 4.30 10.94
N TYR A 37 -14.37 4.26 12.27
CA TYR A 37 -13.74 3.17 13.06
C TYR A 37 -14.34 1.80 12.76
N PHE A 38 -15.66 1.72 12.53
CA PHE A 38 -16.30 0.49 12.11
C PHE A 38 -15.71 -0.04 10.79
N SER A 39 -15.49 0.84 9.81
CA SER A 39 -14.93 0.45 8.52
C SER A 39 -13.48 -0.06 8.64
N ILE A 40 -12.68 0.52 9.54
CA ILE A 40 -11.35 0.00 9.88
C ILE A 40 -11.47 -1.31 10.67
N GLY A 41 -12.41 -1.41 11.61
CA GLY A 41 -12.68 -2.59 12.41
C GLY A 41 -13.15 -3.80 11.59
N MET A 42 -13.86 -3.57 10.48
CA MET A 42 -14.20 -4.65 9.53
C MET A 42 -12.97 -5.36 8.97
N ALA A 43 -11.87 -4.66 8.80
CA ALA A 43 -10.61 -5.24 8.37
C ALA A 43 -9.94 -6.04 9.48
N LEU A 44 -10.15 -5.63 10.72
CA LEU A 44 -9.64 -6.33 11.90
C LEU A 44 -10.42 -7.63 12.17
N TYR A 45 -11.74 -7.59 12.01
CA TYR A 45 -12.66 -8.72 12.23
C TYR A 45 -13.32 -9.15 10.91
N SER A 46 -12.49 -9.51 9.93
CA SER A 46 -12.93 -9.78 8.56
C SER A 46 -13.94 -10.93 8.41
N GLU A 47 -13.96 -11.89 9.35
CA GLU A 47 -14.86 -13.04 9.34
C GLU A 47 -16.22 -12.77 10.04
N GLY A 48 -16.27 -11.74 10.92
CA GLY A 48 -17.47 -11.40 11.68
C GLY A 48 -18.58 -10.80 10.83
N SER A 49 -19.83 -10.91 11.28
CA SER A 49 -20.95 -10.15 10.74
C SER A 49 -20.79 -8.66 11.04
N TYR A 50 -21.61 -7.80 10.44
CA TYR A 50 -21.57 -6.36 10.77
C TYR A 50 -21.94 -6.10 12.24
N GLU A 51 -22.89 -6.88 12.74
CA GLU A 51 -23.32 -6.84 14.12
C GLU A 51 -22.19 -7.26 15.06
N ASP A 52 -21.47 -8.37 14.74
CA ASP A 52 -20.32 -8.83 15.53
C ASP A 52 -19.19 -7.81 15.56
N VAL A 53 -18.84 -7.23 14.41
CA VAL A 53 -17.80 -6.18 14.33
C VAL A 53 -18.17 -4.98 15.18
N LEU A 54 -19.45 -4.54 15.10
CA LEU A 54 -19.90 -3.41 15.89
C LEU A 54 -19.90 -3.73 17.40
N ALA A 55 -20.35 -4.92 17.78
CA ALA A 55 -20.34 -5.38 19.18
C ALA A 55 -18.90 -5.37 19.73
N GLN A 56 -17.94 -5.96 19.01
CA GLN A 56 -16.52 -5.96 19.42
C GLN A 56 -15.95 -4.54 19.62
N LEU A 57 -16.38 -3.59 18.80
CA LEU A 57 -15.93 -2.20 18.91
C LEU A 57 -16.65 -1.45 20.03
N THR A 58 -17.92 -1.75 20.31
CA THR A 58 -18.73 -1.08 21.33
C THR A 58 -18.55 -1.67 22.71
N ASP A 59 -18.25 -2.96 22.86
CA ASP A 59 -17.94 -3.56 24.17
C ASP A 59 -16.78 -2.84 24.85
N GLY A 60 -15.76 -2.43 24.07
CA GLY A 60 -14.69 -1.57 24.57
C GLY A 60 -15.12 -0.12 24.90
N LEU A 61 -16.21 0.38 24.34
CA LEU A 61 -16.73 1.74 24.57
C LEU A 61 -17.79 1.78 25.67
N SER A 62 -18.62 0.76 25.82
CA SER A 62 -19.71 0.70 26.80
C SER A 62 -19.18 0.73 28.21
N TRP A 63 -18.05 0.09 28.44
CA TRP A 63 -17.39 0.10 29.76
C TRP A 63 -16.88 1.50 30.16
N ALA A 64 -16.34 2.26 29.18
CA ALA A 64 -15.80 3.59 29.43
C ALA A 64 -16.87 4.70 29.58
N SER A 65 -18.10 4.47 29.12
CA SER A 65 -19.15 5.49 29.00
C SER A 65 -20.39 5.24 29.82
N GLY A 66 -20.48 4.15 30.60
CA GLY A 66 -21.65 3.84 31.42
C GLY A 66 -22.93 3.52 30.61
N TRP A 67 -22.82 3.14 29.34
CA TRP A 67 -23.94 2.86 28.45
C TRP A 67 -24.55 1.45 28.63
N ALA A 68 -24.23 0.78 29.73
CA ALA A 68 -24.52 -0.64 29.94
C ALA A 68 -26.02 -1.02 29.99
N GLU A 69 -26.96 -0.09 30.18
CA GLU A 69 -28.34 -0.48 30.52
C GLU A 69 -29.41 -0.36 29.43
N SER A 70 -29.14 0.19 28.24
CA SER A 70 -30.20 0.32 27.21
C SER A 70 -29.74 0.31 25.74
N TYR A 71 -28.55 -0.22 25.41
CA TYR A 71 -28.10 -0.23 24.03
C TYR A 71 -28.68 -1.42 23.27
N ALA A 72 -29.73 -1.18 22.48
CA ALA A 72 -30.18 -2.14 21.49
C ALA A 72 -29.19 -2.12 20.29
N PRO A 73 -28.52 -3.24 19.98
CA PRO A 73 -27.56 -3.27 18.86
C PRO A 73 -28.27 -2.87 17.56
N PRO A 74 -27.66 -1.99 16.75
CA PRO A 74 -28.22 -1.59 15.45
C PRO A 74 -28.35 -2.79 14.52
N SER A 75 -29.42 -2.82 13.75
CA SER A 75 -29.62 -3.86 12.75
C SER A 75 -28.59 -3.76 11.62
N LYS A 76 -28.33 -4.88 10.95
CA LYS A 76 -27.48 -4.95 9.75
C LYS A 76 -27.86 -3.90 8.69
N SER A 77 -29.16 -3.66 8.50
CA SER A 77 -29.65 -2.64 7.59
C SER A 77 -29.26 -1.23 8.02
N ALA A 78 -29.37 -0.91 9.33
CA ALA A 78 -28.97 0.38 9.86
C ALA A 78 -27.46 0.62 9.69
N ILE A 79 -26.63 -0.39 9.97
CA ILE A 79 -25.19 -0.33 9.76
C ILE A 79 -24.87 -0.13 8.28
N PHE A 80 -25.51 -0.87 7.38
CA PHE A 80 -25.34 -0.72 5.94
C PHE A 80 -25.67 0.70 5.48
N GLN A 81 -26.84 1.26 5.89
CA GLN A 81 -27.22 2.63 5.56
C GLN A 81 -26.23 3.67 6.11
N ALA A 82 -25.69 3.43 7.29
CA ALA A 82 -24.69 4.30 7.89
C ALA A 82 -23.34 4.26 7.13
N ARG A 83 -22.92 3.08 6.65
CA ARG A 83 -21.75 2.94 5.76
C ARG A 83 -21.95 3.70 4.43
N VAL A 84 -23.13 3.58 3.82
CA VAL A 84 -23.46 4.29 2.57
C VAL A 84 -23.40 5.81 2.78
N ARG A 85 -23.90 6.33 3.92
CA ARG A 85 -23.82 7.76 4.22
C ARG A 85 -22.39 8.26 4.41
N LEU A 86 -21.53 7.47 5.06
CA LEU A 86 -20.12 7.81 5.23
C LEU A 86 -19.39 7.88 3.88
N GLY A 87 -19.64 6.90 3.00
CA GLY A 87 -18.92 6.77 1.73
C GLY A 87 -17.46 6.33 1.92
N SER A 88 -16.70 6.30 0.82
CA SER A 88 -15.29 5.87 0.80
C SER A 88 -14.30 7.02 1.05
N GLU A 89 -14.68 8.24 0.70
CA GLU A 89 -13.80 9.42 0.72
C GLU A 89 -13.17 9.71 2.10
N PRO A 90 -13.90 9.64 3.25
CA PRO A 90 -13.28 9.88 4.55
C PRO A 90 -12.18 8.88 4.89
N LEU A 91 -12.32 7.61 4.52
CA LEU A 91 -11.29 6.59 4.77
C LEU A 91 -10.04 6.84 3.90
N ALA A 92 -10.23 7.19 2.64
CA ALA A 92 -9.14 7.57 1.73
C ALA A 92 -8.38 8.80 2.26
N ALA A 93 -9.11 9.83 2.66
CA ALA A 93 -8.52 11.06 3.20
C ALA A 93 -7.82 10.81 4.56
N LEU A 94 -8.40 9.97 5.42
CA LEU A 94 -7.81 9.59 6.70
C LEU A 94 -6.47 8.86 6.49
N PHE A 95 -6.44 7.87 5.57
CA PHE A 95 -5.22 7.18 5.20
C PHE A 95 -4.17 8.16 4.66
N ALA A 96 -4.53 9.00 3.71
CA ALA A 96 -3.61 9.96 3.10
C ALA A 96 -3.03 10.97 4.12
N ARG A 97 -3.79 11.31 5.17
CA ARG A 97 -3.38 12.25 6.21
C ARG A 97 -2.43 11.64 7.24
N VAL A 98 -2.58 10.35 7.53
CA VAL A 98 -1.86 9.65 8.60
C VAL A 98 -0.68 8.84 8.07
N ALA A 99 -0.88 8.14 6.94
CA ALA A 99 0.10 7.20 6.44
C ALA A 99 1.34 7.91 5.90
N ARG A 100 2.49 7.53 6.44
CA ARG A 100 3.84 8.00 6.12
C ARG A 100 4.85 6.88 6.40
N PRO A 101 6.09 6.95 5.90
CA PRO A 101 7.16 6.08 6.34
C PRO A 101 7.34 6.14 7.87
N ILE A 102 7.60 5.00 8.51
CA ILE A 102 7.63 4.86 9.98
C ILE A 102 8.94 4.30 10.52
N GLY A 103 9.84 3.81 9.66
CA GLY A 103 11.14 3.31 10.07
C GLY A 103 12.04 4.42 10.58
N GLY A 104 12.63 4.23 11.76
CA GLY A 104 13.63 5.15 12.31
C GLY A 104 14.97 5.06 11.57
N ASP A 105 15.91 5.96 11.90
CA ASP A 105 17.21 6.11 11.22
C ASP A 105 18.09 4.86 11.33
N GLN A 106 17.86 3.99 12.30
CA GLN A 106 18.62 2.75 12.54
C GLN A 106 17.80 1.49 12.22
N ALA A 107 16.61 1.64 11.63
CA ALA A 107 15.75 0.49 11.36
C ALA A 107 16.35 -0.40 10.26
N PRO A 108 16.56 -1.71 10.51
CA PRO A 108 17.07 -2.64 9.50
C PRO A 108 16.16 -2.66 8.26
N GLY A 109 16.74 -2.88 7.08
CA GLY A 109 16.01 -2.99 5.83
C GLY A 109 15.41 -1.67 5.29
N VAL A 110 15.44 -0.59 6.07
CA VAL A 110 14.84 0.70 5.69
C VAL A 110 15.79 1.55 4.86
N TRP A 111 17.11 1.40 5.03
CA TRP A 111 18.10 2.32 4.46
C TRP A 111 19.12 1.63 3.56
N LEU A 112 19.44 2.28 2.44
CA LEU A 112 20.57 1.94 1.57
C LEU A 112 21.31 3.21 1.16
N ALA A 113 22.61 3.29 1.39
CA ALA A 113 23.44 4.45 1.06
C ALA A 113 22.82 5.79 1.52
N GLY A 114 22.29 5.84 2.74
CA GLY A 114 21.65 7.03 3.32
C GLY A 114 20.27 7.38 2.75
N ARG A 115 19.69 6.53 1.90
CA ARG A 115 18.36 6.72 1.30
C ARG A 115 17.37 5.72 1.85
N ARG A 116 16.16 6.21 2.11
CA ARG A 116 15.04 5.37 2.53
C ARG A 116 14.54 4.52 1.37
N LEU A 117 14.51 3.21 1.55
CA LEU A 117 14.02 2.26 0.55
C LEU A 117 12.50 2.26 0.51
N VAL A 118 11.95 2.52 -0.67
CA VAL A 118 10.51 2.53 -0.95
C VAL A 118 10.23 1.63 -2.14
N ALA A 119 9.39 0.63 -1.97
CA ALA A 119 8.94 -0.22 -3.07
C ALA A 119 7.60 0.27 -3.64
N VAL A 120 7.45 0.21 -4.96
CA VAL A 120 6.17 0.36 -5.65
C VAL A 120 5.78 -0.95 -6.30
N ASP A 121 4.54 -1.38 -6.06
CA ASP A 121 3.98 -2.56 -6.72
C ASP A 121 2.46 -2.50 -6.78
N GLY A 122 1.87 -3.39 -7.57
CA GLY A 122 0.43 -3.51 -7.76
C GLY A 122 -0.12 -4.88 -7.36
N THR A 123 -1.35 -4.89 -6.89
CA THR A 123 -2.07 -6.12 -6.61
C THR A 123 -3.53 -6.01 -7.02
N CYS A 124 -4.20 -7.16 -7.20
CA CYS A 124 -5.63 -7.21 -7.48
C CYS A 124 -6.38 -7.88 -6.33
N LEU A 125 -7.57 -7.37 -6.04
CA LEU A 125 -8.47 -7.86 -5.02
C LEU A 125 -9.80 -8.26 -5.68
N ASP A 126 -10.24 -9.50 -5.46
CA ASP A 126 -11.54 -9.95 -5.91
C ASP A 126 -12.65 -9.22 -5.14
N VAL A 127 -13.63 -8.71 -5.85
CA VAL A 127 -14.79 -8.02 -5.30
C VAL A 127 -16.07 -8.80 -5.58
N ALA A 128 -17.10 -8.61 -4.73
CA ALA A 128 -18.37 -9.33 -4.87
C ALA A 128 -18.95 -9.17 -6.28
N ASP A 129 -19.41 -10.28 -6.85
CA ASP A 129 -20.01 -10.32 -8.18
C ASP A 129 -21.40 -9.69 -8.15
N THR A 130 -21.44 -8.41 -8.49
CA THR A 130 -22.66 -7.63 -8.70
C THR A 130 -22.54 -6.84 -9.99
N THR A 131 -23.67 -6.49 -10.61
CA THR A 131 -23.69 -5.68 -11.83
C THR A 131 -22.92 -4.37 -11.65
N GLY A 132 -23.09 -3.69 -10.49
CA GLY A 132 -22.38 -2.43 -10.20
C GLY A 132 -20.86 -2.61 -10.09
N ASN A 133 -20.41 -3.63 -9.35
CA ASN A 133 -18.97 -3.91 -9.21
C ASN A 133 -18.36 -4.36 -10.54
N ALA A 134 -19.04 -5.21 -11.30
CA ALA A 134 -18.56 -5.68 -12.59
C ALA A 134 -18.42 -4.52 -13.61
N ALA A 135 -19.40 -3.59 -13.62
CA ALA A 135 -19.35 -2.43 -14.48
C ALA A 135 -18.25 -1.43 -14.12
N PHE A 136 -17.99 -1.24 -12.82
CA PHE A 136 -17.01 -0.27 -12.33
C PHE A 136 -15.57 -0.82 -12.36
N PHE A 137 -15.35 -2.03 -11.85
CA PHE A 137 -13.99 -2.58 -11.69
C PHE A 137 -13.53 -3.37 -12.92
N GLY A 138 -14.45 -3.99 -13.64
CA GLY A 138 -14.13 -4.89 -14.75
C GLY A 138 -13.68 -6.27 -14.25
N ARG A 139 -13.51 -7.20 -15.21
CA ARG A 139 -13.07 -8.58 -14.95
C ARG A 139 -11.81 -8.89 -15.75
N PRO A 140 -10.86 -9.68 -15.19
CA PRO A 140 -9.79 -10.25 -15.99
C PRO A 140 -10.34 -11.20 -17.06
N GLY A 141 -9.77 -11.15 -18.25
CA GLY A 141 -9.94 -12.22 -19.24
C GLY A 141 -9.17 -13.47 -18.79
N VAL A 142 -9.77 -14.64 -18.95
CA VAL A 142 -9.09 -15.92 -18.82
C VAL A 142 -8.91 -16.57 -20.18
N ASN A 143 -8.05 -17.59 -20.27
CA ASN A 143 -7.77 -18.27 -21.53
C ASN A 143 -9.06 -18.78 -22.19
N LYS A 144 -9.15 -18.67 -23.53
CA LYS A 144 -10.27 -19.11 -24.39
C LYS A 144 -11.52 -18.20 -24.38
N GLY A 145 -11.39 -16.91 -24.01
CA GLY A 145 -12.52 -15.98 -24.10
C GLY A 145 -13.48 -16.00 -22.91
N GLU A 146 -13.18 -16.80 -21.89
CA GLU A 146 -13.90 -16.79 -20.62
C GLU A 146 -13.48 -15.59 -19.76
N GLN A 147 -14.35 -15.14 -18.88
CA GLN A 147 -14.05 -14.11 -17.89
C GLN A 147 -13.78 -14.74 -16.52
N ALA A 148 -12.96 -14.08 -15.70
CA ALA A 148 -12.77 -14.47 -14.31
C ALA A 148 -14.11 -14.48 -13.54
N ALA A 149 -14.22 -15.37 -12.54
CA ALA A 149 -15.42 -15.50 -11.74
C ALA A 149 -15.84 -14.20 -11.03
N PHE A 150 -14.86 -13.38 -10.64
CA PHE A 150 -15.08 -12.14 -9.90
C PHE A 150 -14.53 -10.92 -10.63
N PRO A 151 -15.19 -9.75 -10.51
CA PRO A 151 -14.57 -8.47 -10.86
C PRO A 151 -13.39 -8.20 -9.92
N GLN A 152 -12.42 -7.40 -10.36
CA GLN A 152 -11.22 -7.11 -9.56
C GLN A 152 -10.95 -5.62 -9.43
N ALA A 153 -10.72 -5.18 -8.21
CA ALA A 153 -10.14 -3.87 -7.92
C ALA A 153 -8.61 -3.98 -7.97
N ARG A 154 -7.96 -3.08 -8.72
CA ARG A 154 -6.52 -2.94 -8.72
C ARG A 154 -6.08 -1.95 -7.67
N VAL A 155 -5.10 -2.34 -6.87
CA VAL A 155 -4.46 -1.47 -5.87
C VAL A 155 -3.00 -1.35 -6.26
N VAL A 156 -2.49 -0.12 -6.40
CA VAL A 156 -1.06 0.15 -6.51
C VAL A 156 -0.65 0.94 -5.28
N ALA A 157 0.46 0.57 -4.67
CA ALA A 157 0.89 1.16 -3.41
C ALA A 157 2.38 1.51 -3.39
N LEU A 158 2.75 2.42 -2.50
CA LEU A 158 4.11 2.65 -2.03
C LEU A 158 4.21 2.09 -0.62
N ALA A 159 5.21 1.24 -0.39
CA ALA A 159 5.54 0.70 0.92
C ALA A 159 7.00 1.01 1.27
N GLU A 160 7.24 1.32 2.53
CA GLU A 160 8.58 1.38 3.09
C GLU A 160 9.11 -0.03 3.28
N CYS A 161 10.27 -0.33 2.71
CA CYS A 161 10.97 -1.58 2.95
C CYS A 161 11.42 -1.69 4.41
N GLY A 162 11.58 -2.89 4.94
CA GLY A 162 11.98 -3.16 6.32
C GLY A 162 10.88 -2.97 7.36
N THR A 163 9.86 -2.13 7.10
CA THR A 163 8.70 -2.00 7.99
C THR A 163 7.40 -2.51 7.37
N HIS A 164 7.38 -2.78 6.07
CA HIS A 164 6.21 -3.11 5.26
C HIS A 164 5.06 -2.07 5.36
N ALA A 165 5.35 -0.88 5.88
CA ALA A 165 4.32 0.15 6.03
C ALA A 165 3.89 0.68 4.67
N VAL A 166 2.68 0.34 4.24
CA VAL A 166 2.04 0.95 3.08
C VAL A 166 1.65 2.38 3.46
N PHE A 167 2.27 3.39 2.83
CA PHE A 167 2.04 4.79 3.18
C PHE A 167 1.36 5.62 2.09
N ALA A 168 1.21 5.06 0.89
CA ALA A 168 0.42 5.66 -0.18
C ALA A 168 -0.21 4.55 -1.03
N ALA A 169 -1.43 4.76 -1.51
CA ALA A 169 -2.11 3.82 -2.39
C ALA A 169 -3.04 4.53 -3.38
N GLN A 170 -3.25 3.88 -4.53
CA GLN A 170 -4.31 4.22 -5.48
C GLN A 170 -5.11 2.96 -5.80
N ILE A 171 -6.43 3.14 -5.86
CA ILE A 171 -7.36 2.05 -6.13
C ILE A 171 -8.11 2.38 -7.42
N GLY A 172 -8.17 1.44 -8.34
CA GLY A 172 -8.83 1.62 -9.61
C GLY A 172 -9.44 0.35 -10.16
N ALA A 173 -10.00 0.45 -11.37
CA ALA A 173 -10.51 -0.69 -12.09
C ALA A 173 -9.36 -1.61 -12.54
N TYR A 174 -9.64 -2.92 -12.65
CA TYR A 174 -8.69 -3.89 -13.20
C TYR A 174 -8.13 -3.47 -14.57
N THR A 175 -8.97 -2.82 -15.38
CA THR A 175 -8.60 -2.35 -16.72
C THR A 175 -7.62 -1.17 -16.74
N GLN A 176 -7.47 -0.45 -15.63
CA GLN A 176 -6.47 0.61 -15.50
C GLN A 176 -5.08 0.00 -15.32
N SER A 177 -4.09 0.53 -16.04
CA SER A 177 -2.71 0.06 -15.92
C SER A 177 -2.08 0.50 -14.58
N GLU A 178 -1.15 -0.30 -14.08
CA GLU A 178 -0.36 0.06 -12.90
C GLU A 178 0.36 1.39 -13.07
N ALA A 179 0.92 1.65 -14.25
CA ALA A 179 1.55 2.92 -14.56
C ALA A 179 0.60 4.13 -14.44
N THR A 180 -0.68 3.94 -14.78
CA THR A 180 -1.71 4.99 -14.61
C THR A 180 -1.97 5.28 -13.14
N LEU A 181 -2.12 4.23 -12.32
CA LEU A 181 -2.36 4.35 -10.89
C LEU A 181 -1.12 4.80 -10.11
N THR A 182 0.08 4.56 -10.62
CA THR A 182 1.33 5.03 -9.99
C THR A 182 1.51 6.54 -10.12
N ARG A 183 1.04 7.16 -11.19
CA ARG A 183 1.28 8.60 -11.45
C ARG A 183 0.94 9.53 -10.30
N PRO A 184 -0.24 9.45 -9.65
CA PRO A 184 -0.55 10.28 -8.50
C PRO A 184 0.23 9.90 -7.24
N LEU A 185 0.73 8.65 -7.14
CA LEU A 185 1.56 8.23 -6.02
C LEU A 185 2.94 8.87 -6.01
N LEU A 186 3.45 9.28 -7.19
CA LEU A 186 4.74 9.95 -7.28
C LEU A 186 4.79 11.27 -6.50
N ASP A 187 3.63 11.91 -6.29
CA ASP A 187 3.54 13.15 -5.49
C ASP A 187 3.78 12.91 -3.97
N ARG A 188 3.94 11.63 -3.57
CA ARG A 188 4.31 11.21 -2.21
C ARG A 188 5.80 10.87 -2.06
N LEU A 189 6.54 10.93 -3.14
CA LEU A 189 7.98 10.72 -3.14
C LEU A 189 8.70 12.02 -2.78
N GLU A 190 9.79 11.90 -2.03
CA GLU A 190 10.56 13.01 -1.50
C GLU A 190 12.06 12.76 -1.72
N PRO A 191 12.89 13.83 -1.77
CA PRO A 191 14.34 13.67 -1.73
C PRO A 191 14.79 12.81 -0.54
N GLY A 192 15.81 11.98 -0.73
CA GLY A 192 16.27 11.03 0.28
C GLY A 192 15.53 9.69 0.28
N MET A 193 14.58 9.48 -0.65
CA MET A 193 14.01 8.16 -0.93
C MET A 193 14.73 7.50 -2.12
N LEU A 194 14.90 6.18 -2.08
CA LEU A 194 15.29 5.33 -3.21
C LEU A 194 14.13 4.43 -3.57
N VAL A 195 13.53 4.66 -4.74
CA VAL A 195 12.31 3.99 -5.18
C VAL A 195 12.66 2.75 -5.99
N LEU A 196 12.20 1.60 -5.53
CA LEU A 196 12.36 0.29 -6.17
C LEU A 196 11.11 -0.06 -6.97
N ALA A 197 11.25 -0.43 -8.24
CA ALA A 197 10.12 -0.85 -9.08
C ALA A 197 10.48 -2.02 -10.00
N ASP A 198 9.50 -2.89 -10.28
CA ASP A 198 9.66 -3.96 -11.26
C ASP A 198 9.53 -3.44 -12.70
N ARG A 199 9.94 -4.28 -13.65
CA ARG A 199 9.97 -4.00 -15.11
C ARG A 199 8.63 -3.53 -15.70
N GLY A 200 7.51 -3.85 -15.05
CA GLY A 200 6.17 -3.43 -15.46
C GLY A 200 5.92 -1.93 -15.31
N PHE A 201 6.65 -1.27 -14.44
CA PHE A 201 6.46 0.16 -14.14
C PHE A 201 7.27 1.07 -15.08
N PHE A 202 8.31 0.55 -15.73
CA PHE A 202 9.15 1.40 -16.53
C PHE A 202 8.42 1.95 -17.78
N SER A 203 8.35 3.28 -17.85
CA SER A 203 8.12 4.04 -19.07
C SER A 203 8.91 5.35 -19.00
N TYR A 204 9.33 5.89 -20.15
CA TYR A 204 10.06 7.15 -20.19
C TYR A 204 9.32 8.29 -19.48
N ALA A 205 8.01 8.34 -19.64
CA ALA A 205 7.17 9.38 -19.03
C ALA A 205 7.08 9.23 -17.51
N LEU A 206 6.92 7.98 -16.99
CA LEU A 206 6.85 7.74 -15.57
C LEU A 206 8.21 7.94 -14.90
N TRP A 207 9.28 7.44 -15.52
CA TRP A 207 10.66 7.65 -15.06
C TRP A 207 11.00 9.13 -14.93
N ARG A 208 10.71 9.93 -15.98
CA ARG A 208 10.95 11.38 -15.97
C ARG A 208 10.14 12.09 -14.87
N LYS A 209 8.88 11.73 -14.71
CA LYS A 209 8.05 12.30 -13.63
C LYS A 209 8.62 11.92 -12.26
N ALA A 210 9.07 10.67 -12.09
CA ALA A 210 9.64 10.21 -10.82
C ALA A 210 10.95 10.93 -10.48
N ILE A 211 11.87 11.14 -11.44
CA ILE A 211 13.07 11.96 -11.24
C ILE A 211 12.70 13.38 -10.78
N GLY A 212 11.64 13.96 -11.34
CA GLY A 212 11.18 15.30 -11.02
C GLY A 212 10.72 15.48 -9.56
N THR A 213 10.56 14.43 -8.78
CA THR A 213 10.23 14.47 -7.34
C THR A 213 11.46 14.71 -6.46
N GLY A 214 12.67 14.52 -7.00
CA GLY A 214 13.92 14.54 -6.26
C GLY A 214 14.27 13.23 -5.55
N ALA A 215 13.42 12.20 -5.64
CA ALA A 215 13.74 10.87 -5.17
C ALA A 215 14.70 10.16 -6.13
N ASP A 216 15.56 9.30 -5.61
CA ASP A 216 16.40 8.41 -6.41
C ASP A 216 15.60 7.17 -6.85
N LEU A 217 15.98 6.61 -7.97
CA LEU A 217 15.28 5.49 -8.59
C LEU A 217 16.23 4.30 -8.79
N LEU A 218 15.73 3.10 -8.56
CA LEU A 218 16.40 1.82 -8.87
C LEU A 218 15.35 0.85 -9.43
N TRP A 219 15.15 0.90 -10.75
CA TRP A 219 14.07 0.16 -11.40
C TRP A 219 14.61 -0.94 -12.29
N ARG A 220 14.01 -2.13 -12.18
CA ARG A 220 14.22 -3.18 -13.14
C ARG A 220 13.59 -2.81 -14.48
N VAL A 221 14.29 -3.13 -15.58
CA VAL A 221 13.79 -2.89 -16.92
C VAL A 221 13.84 -4.18 -17.76
N ARG A 222 13.06 -4.21 -18.83
CA ARG A 222 13.06 -5.32 -19.78
C ARG A 222 14.35 -5.30 -20.59
N THR A 223 14.91 -6.49 -20.82
CA THR A 223 16.12 -6.68 -21.66
C THR A 223 15.80 -7.18 -23.06
N ASP A 224 14.55 -7.58 -23.33
CA ASP A 224 14.09 -8.06 -24.63
C ASP A 224 13.93 -6.92 -25.66
N ALA A 225 13.48 -7.28 -26.87
CA ALA A 225 13.33 -6.34 -27.99
C ALA A 225 12.38 -5.17 -27.69
N ALA A 226 11.39 -5.36 -26.79
CA ALA A 226 10.41 -4.34 -26.37
C ALA A 226 10.92 -3.46 -25.22
N GLY A 227 12.07 -3.78 -24.62
CA GLY A 227 12.67 -3.01 -23.55
C GLY A 227 13.30 -1.70 -24.02
N PRO A 228 13.68 -0.81 -23.07
CA PRO A 228 14.39 0.42 -23.38
C PRO A 228 15.74 0.13 -24.04
N LYS A 229 16.16 1.03 -24.92
CA LYS A 229 17.47 0.95 -25.64
C LYS A 229 18.38 2.06 -25.11
N PRO A 230 19.12 1.81 -24.01
CA PRO A 230 20.07 2.79 -23.48
C PRO A 230 21.25 2.93 -24.45
N ALA A 231 21.60 4.16 -24.79
CA ALA A 231 22.79 4.44 -25.58
C ALA A 231 24.00 4.54 -24.65
N HIS A 232 24.97 3.66 -24.82
CA HIS A 232 26.18 3.59 -24.00
C HIS A 232 26.94 4.92 -24.05
N VAL A 233 27.45 5.35 -22.90
CA VAL A 233 28.28 6.56 -22.74
C VAL A 233 29.66 6.20 -22.20
N GLN A 234 29.74 5.48 -21.09
CA GLN A 234 30.99 5.20 -20.37
C GLN A 234 30.83 3.95 -19.49
N ASP A 235 31.84 3.10 -19.46
CA ASP A 235 31.97 2.04 -18.48
C ASP A 235 32.47 2.60 -17.15
N LEU A 236 32.02 2.01 -16.04
CA LEU A 236 32.44 2.35 -14.67
C LEU A 236 33.25 1.18 -14.06
N ASP A 237 34.10 1.52 -13.07
CA ASP A 237 35.05 0.56 -12.50
C ASP A 237 34.42 -0.60 -11.74
N ASP A 238 33.16 -0.48 -11.35
CA ASP A 238 32.37 -1.50 -10.64
C ASP A 238 31.57 -2.44 -11.56
N GLY A 239 31.83 -2.38 -12.85
CA GLY A 239 31.18 -3.21 -13.86
C GLY A 239 29.81 -2.69 -14.33
N SER A 240 29.33 -1.58 -13.78
CA SER A 240 28.18 -0.85 -14.30
C SER A 240 28.61 0.14 -15.41
N TRP A 241 27.65 0.82 -16.04
CA TRP A 241 27.94 1.77 -17.11
C TRP A 241 26.92 2.91 -17.18
N LEU A 242 27.34 4.04 -17.67
CA LEU A 242 26.47 5.20 -17.93
C LEU A 242 25.83 5.12 -19.30
N ALA A 243 24.58 5.52 -19.38
CA ALA A 243 23.81 5.52 -20.62
C ALA A 243 22.92 6.75 -20.77
N HIS A 244 22.63 7.09 -22.02
CA HIS A 244 21.58 8.04 -22.34
C HIS A 244 20.30 7.33 -22.74
N LEU A 245 19.20 7.67 -22.09
CA LEU A 245 17.86 7.23 -22.46
C LEU A 245 17.17 8.30 -23.31
N ARG A 246 16.72 7.88 -24.51
CA ARG A 246 15.93 8.72 -25.41
C ARG A 246 14.62 8.02 -25.75
N ARG A 247 13.56 8.80 -25.90
CA ARG A 247 12.28 8.25 -26.37
C ARG A 247 12.40 7.81 -27.82
N SER A 248 11.95 6.61 -28.16
CA SER A 248 12.17 6.00 -29.48
C SER A 248 11.30 6.54 -30.62
N THR A 249 10.45 7.54 -30.39
CA THR A 249 9.61 8.14 -31.46
C THR A 249 10.34 9.26 -32.18
N PRO A 250 10.49 9.21 -33.53
CA PRO A 250 11.31 10.16 -34.27
C PRO A 250 10.93 11.64 -34.13
N ALA A 251 9.65 11.94 -33.92
CA ALA A 251 9.17 13.32 -33.79
C ALA A 251 9.45 13.95 -32.40
N SER A 252 9.51 13.16 -31.34
CA SER A 252 9.75 13.62 -29.97
C SER A 252 11.22 13.53 -29.56
N ALA A 253 12.00 12.63 -30.15
CA ALA A 253 13.40 12.40 -29.84
C ALA A 253 14.31 13.61 -30.13
N ARG A 254 13.89 14.52 -31.00
CA ARG A 254 14.66 15.73 -31.37
C ARG A 254 14.45 16.91 -30.44
N ARG A 255 13.47 16.88 -29.54
CA ARG A 255 13.09 18.00 -28.66
C ARG A 255 13.33 17.78 -27.17
N GLU A 256 13.57 16.52 -26.78
CA GLU A 256 13.75 16.19 -25.36
C GLU A 256 15.22 15.90 -25.08
N GLU A 257 15.76 16.50 -24.03
CA GLU A 257 17.09 16.17 -23.54
C GLU A 257 17.15 14.69 -23.10
N PRO A 258 18.24 13.97 -23.43
CA PRO A 258 18.42 12.60 -22.97
C PRO A 258 18.52 12.56 -21.44
N MET A 259 17.93 11.57 -20.84
CA MET A 259 18.10 11.29 -19.41
C MET A 259 19.34 10.42 -19.24
N THR A 260 20.26 10.85 -18.38
CA THR A 260 21.38 9.99 -18.00
C THR A 260 20.93 9.00 -16.95
N VAL A 261 21.32 7.74 -17.12
CA VAL A 261 21.09 6.66 -16.16
C VAL A 261 22.35 5.83 -16.00
N ARG A 262 22.54 5.25 -14.84
CA ARG A 262 23.50 4.17 -14.63
C ARG A 262 22.81 2.85 -14.82
N VAL A 263 23.41 1.96 -15.57
CA VAL A 263 22.91 0.63 -15.92
C VAL A 263 23.72 -0.42 -15.19
N ILE A 264 23.02 -1.33 -14.53
CA ILE A 264 23.61 -2.46 -13.82
C ILE A 264 23.03 -3.73 -14.42
N ASP A 265 23.88 -4.53 -15.04
CA ASP A 265 23.53 -5.85 -15.58
C ASP A 265 24.09 -6.93 -14.66
N TYR A 266 23.24 -7.84 -14.20
CA TYR A 266 23.66 -8.99 -13.41
C TYR A 266 22.79 -10.20 -13.68
N THR A 267 23.30 -11.36 -13.29
CA THR A 267 22.63 -12.65 -13.48
C THR A 267 22.51 -13.33 -12.13
N ILE A 268 21.32 -13.84 -11.85
CA ILE A 268 21.09 -14.71 -10.70
C ILE A 268 21.09 -16.14 -11.21
N ASP A 269 22.03 -16.92 -10.70
CA ASP A 269 22.08 -18.37 -10.88
C ASP A 269 21.37 -19.01 -9.69
N ASP A 270 20.15 -19.50 -9.90
CA ASP A 270 19.36 -20.20 -8.87
C ASP A 270 19.52 -21.73 -8.96
N GLY A 271 20.52 -22.20 -9.68
CA GLY A 271 20.80 -23.63 -9.90
C GLY A 271 19.84 -24.29 -10.91
N ARG A 272 19.05 -23.49 -11.67
CA ARG A 272 18.22 -23.97 -12.79
C ARG A 272 18.97 -23.80 -14.11
N ASP A 273 18.57 -24.56 -15.13
CA ASP A 273 19.24 -24.61 -16.42
C ASP A 273 19.32 -23.28 -17.19
N ASN A 274 18.59 -22.24 -16.76
CA ASN A 274 18.59 -20.92 -17.39
C ASN A 274 18.71 -19.81 -16.33
N PRO A 275 19.91 -19.26 -16.11
CA PRO A 275 20.12 -18.14 -15.21
C PRO A 275 19.32 -16.91 -15.69
N THR A 276 18.65 -16.24 -14.76
CA THR A 276 17.83 -15.07 -15.07
C THR A 276 18.69 -13.82 -15.09
N SER A 277 18.73 -13.14 -16.25
CA SER A 277 19.42 -11.86 -16.41
C SER A 277 18.52 -10.70 -15.95
N TYR A 278 19.11 -9.81 -15.18
CA TYR A 278 18.48 -8.59 -14.68
C TYR A 278 19.21 -7.38 -15.24
N ARG A 279 18.45 -6.35 -15.56
CA ARG A 279 18.97 -5.01 -15.85
C ARG A 279 18.27 -4.01 -14.97
N LEU A 280 19.04 -3.25 -14.20
CA LEU A 280 18.56 -2.15 -13.40
C LEU A 280 18.99 -0.82 -14.01
N PHE A 281 18.10 0.16 -13.96
CA PHE A 281 18.41 1.57 -14.19
C PHE A 281 18.35 2.30 -12.87
N THR A 282 19.32 3.18 -12.62
CA THR A 282 19.35 4.00 -11.43
C THR A 282 19.74 5.45 -11.76
N THR A 283 19.27 6.39 -10.91
CA THR A 283 19.70 7.78 -10.89
C THR A 283 20.97 8.00 -10.09
N LEU A 284 21.43 7.00 -9.32
CA LEU A 284 22.69 7.04 -8.56
C LEU A 284 23.86 6.76 -9.52
N LEU A 285 24.40 7.82 -10.08
CA LEU A 285 25.35 7.72 -11.19
C LEU A 285 26.78 7.43 -10.74
N ASP A 286 27.15 7.80 -9.51
CA ASP A 286 28.51 7.68 -8.96
C ASP A 286 28.70 6.29 -8.33
N PRO A 287 29.63 5.43 -8.82
CA PRO A 287 29.92 4.14 -8.23
C PRO A 287 30.62 4.24 -6.87
N ASP A 288 31.29 5.36 -6.57
CA ASP A 288 31.96 5.58 -5.28
C ASP A 288 30.95 5.89 -4.17
N GLU A 289 29.80 6.45 -4.51
CA GLU A 289 28.69 6.68 -3.56
C GLU A 289 28.01 5.37 -3.17
N VAL A 290 27.70 4.52 -4.15
CA VAL A 290 27.14 3.17 -3.94
C VAL A 290 27.49 2.28 -5.12
N ASN A 291 28.14 1.15 -4.86
CA ASN A 291 28.58 0.25 -5.91
C ASN A 291 27.43 -0.59 -6.52
N ALA A 292 27.65 -1.17 -7.67
CA ALA A 292 26.65 -1.95 -8.40
C ALA A 292 26.15 -3.19 -7.63
N VAL A 293 27.04 -3.83 -6.85
CA VAL A 293 26.71 -5.02 -6.06
C VAL A 293 25.73 -4.67 -4.94
N ASP A 294 25.97 -3.56 -4.22
CA ASP A 294 25.09 -3.11 -3.15
C ASP A 294 23.73 -2.68 -3.70
N LEU A 295 23.68 -2.03 -4.87
CA LEU A 295 22.42 -1.70 -5.55
C LEU A 295 21.66 -2.94 -5.99
N ALA A 296 22.34 -3.94 -6.55
CA ALA A 296 21.72 -5.21 -6.94
C ALA A 296 21.17 -5.97 -5.72
N ALA A 297 21.94 -6.01 -4.61
CA ALA A 297 21.48 -6.57 -3.35
C ALA A 297 20.31 -5.79 -2.76
N GLY A 298 20.39 -4.45 -2.74
CA GLY A 298 19.30 -3.58 -2.26
C GLY A 298 18.03 -3.70 -3.07
N TYR A 299 18.12 -3.99 -4.37
CA TYR A 299 16.93 -4.21 -5.21
C TYR A 299 16.11 -5.42 -4.76
N THR A 300 16.69 -6.39 -4.07
CA THR A 300 15.95 -7.53 -3.52
C THR A 300 14.91 -7.12 -2.49
N GLN A 301 15.13 -5.99 -1.80
CA GLN A 301 14.17 -5.43 -0.85
C GLN A 301 12.84 -5.01 -1.50
N ARG A 302 12.76 -4.94 -2.81
CA ARG A 302 11.48 -4.74 -3.52
C ARG A 302 10.43 -5.81 -3.15
N TRP A 303 10.85 -7.01 -2.80
CA TRP A 303 9.93 -8.09 -2.41
C TRP A 303 9.16 -7.80 -1.13
N GLU A 304 9.62 -6.87 -0.30
CA GLU A 304 8.96 -6.47 0.95
C GLU A 304 7.51 -5.96 0.72
N ILE A 305 7.23 -5.31 -0.42
CA ILE A 305 5.87 -4.89 -0.73
C ILE A 305 4.96 -6.07 -1.08
N GLU A 306 5.49 -7.15 -1.63
CA GLU A 306 4.72 -8.37 -1.90
C GLU A 306 4.33 -9.05 -0.58
N LEU A 307 5.21 -9.03 0.43
CA LEU A 307 4.90 -9.48 1.79
C LEU A 307 3.82 -8.58 2.43
N ALA A 308 3.91 -7.26 2.27
CA ALA A 308 2.87 -6.34 2.74
C ALA A 308 1.50 -6.63 2.08
N PHE A 309 1.48 -6.95 0.80
CA PHE A 309 0.26 -7.37 0.12
C PHE A 309 -0.25 -8.75 0.57
N ASP A 310 0.64 -9.68 0.90
CA ASP A 310 0.23 -10.98 1.46
C ASP A 310 -0.39 -10.81 2.85
N GLU A 311 0.15 -9.92 3.68
CA GLU A 311 -0.47 -9.56 4.95
C GLU A 311 -1.88 -9.00 4.79
N LEU A 312 -2.08 -8.09 3.83
CA LEU A 312 -3.40 -7.56 3.50
C LEU A 312 -4.36 -8.64 2.99
N LYS A 313 -3.89 -9.53 2.10
CA LYS A 313 -4.74 -10.50 1.40
C LYS A 313 -5.01 -11.77 2.20
N ALA A 314 -3.94 -12.39 2.74
CA ALA A 314 -4.03 -13.69 3.37
C ALA A 314 -4.25 -13.58 4.89
N HIS A 315 -3.53 -12.69 5.56
CA HIS A 315 -3.52 -12.65 7.02
C HIS A 315 -4.62 -11.76 7.60
N GLN A 316 -4.80 -10.57 7.05
CA GLN A 316 -5.79 -9.63 7.56
C GLN A 316 -7.22 -9.99 7.12
N ARG A 317 -7.40 -10.40 5.86
CA ARG A 317 -8.70 -10.80 5.30
C ARG A 317 -9.10 -12.23 5.67
N GLY A 318 -8.15 -13.06 6.09
CA GLY A 318 -8.37 -14.48 6.33
C GLY A 318 -8.63 -15.27 5.03
N PRO A 319 -9.23 -16.46 5.11
CA PRO A 319 -9.40 -17.35 3.95
C PRO A 319 -10.39 -16.83 2.90
N ARG A 320 -11.14 -15.76 3.19
CA ARG A 320 -12.06 -15.15 2.22
C ARG A 320 -11.29 -14.28 1.26
N THR A 321 -11.18 -14.71 0.04
CA THR A 321 -10.47 -13.96 -1.02
C THR A 321 -11.31 -12.83 -1.61
N VAL A 322 -12.65 -12.87 -1.52
CA VAL A 322 -13.57 -11.90 -2.12
C VAL A 322 -14.03 -10.87 -1.09
N LEU A 323 -13.89 -9.58 -1.42
CA LEU A 323 -14.44 -8.48 -0.62
C LEU A 323 -15.96 -8.55 -0.56
N ARG A 324 -16.55 -8.31 0.62
CA ARG A 324 -17.98 -8.54 0.86
C ARG A 324 -18.90 -7.39 0.42
N SER A 325 -18.35 -6.23 0.12
CA SER A 325 -19.13 -5.05 -0.27
C SER A 325 -19.70 -5.18 -1.69
N LYS A 326 -20.99 -4.87 -1.85
CA LYS A 326 -21.77 -5.13 -3.07
C LYS A 326 -21.93 -3.93 -3.99
N SER A 327 -21.36 -2.78 -3.65
CA SER A 327 -21.35 -1.57 -4.50
C SER A 327 -19.94 -0.99 -4.58
N PRO A 328 -19.58 -0.32 -5.67
CA PRO A 328 -18.22 0.19 -5.88
C PRO A 328 -17.72 1.10 -4.75
N ASP A 329 -18.51 2.05 -4.30
CA ASP A 329 -18.12 2.96 -3.23
C ASP A 329 -17.87 2.23 -1.90
N LEU A 330 -18.71 1.24 -1.56
CA LEU A 330 -18.48 0.43 -0.36
C LEU A 330 -17.30 -0.53 -0.50
N VAL A 331 -16.96 -0.98 -1.71
CA VAL A 331 -15.71 -1.73 -1.98
C VAL A 331 -14.50 -0.83 -1.74
N LEU A 332 -14.51 0.38 -2.28
CA LEU A 332 -13.46 1.36 -2.03
C LEU A 332 -13.32 1.67 -0.53
N GLN A 333 -14.45 1.89 0.17
CA GLN A 333 -14.47 2.07 1.62
C GLN A 333 -13.84 0.89 2.37
N GLU A 334 -14.18 -0.34 1.97
CA GLU A 334 -13.64 -1.57 2.57
C GLU A 334 -12.12 -1.68 2.33
N ILE A 335 -11.62 -1.40 1.13
CA ILE A 335 -10.18 -1.44 0.82
C ILE A 335 -9.43 -0.38 1.63
N TRP A 336 -9.94 0.87 1.70
CA TRP A 336 -9.33 1.91 2.52
C TRP A 336 -9.33 1.55 4.01
N GLY A 337 -10.39 0.90 4.50
CA GLY A 337 -10.44 0.36 5.86
C GLY A 337 -9.35 -0.68 6.11
N HIS A 338 -9.09 -1.58 5.14
CA HIS A 338 -8.00 -2.56 5.20
C HIS A 338 -6.63 -1.89 5.23
N LEU A 339 -6.38 -0.88 4.39
CA LEU A 339 -5.13 -0.14 4.36
C LEU A 339 -4.89 0.64 5.67
N CYS A 340 -5.91 1.29 6.22
CA CYS A 340 -5.81 1.96 7.52
C CYS A 340 -5.48 0.96 8.64
N CYS A 341 -6.15 -0.19 8.67
CA CYS A 341 -5.91 -1.22 9.68
C CYS A 341 -4.50 -1.80 9.56
N HIS A 342 -4.04 -2.12 8.36
CA HIS A 342 -2.69 -2.61 8.10
C HIS A 342 -1.64 -1.62 8.61
N TYR A 343 -1.79 -0.34 8.22
CA TYR A 343 -0.88 0.71 8.66
C TYR A 343 -0.83 0.85 10.19
N ALA A 344 -1.98 0.77 10.86
CA ALA A 344 -2.03 0.83 12.33
C ALA A 344 -1.28 -0.35 12.98
N ILE A 345 -1.46 -1.55 12.45
CA ILE A 345 -0.77 -2.75 12.96
C ILE A 345 0.74 -2.64 12.72
N ARG A 346 1.17 -2.24 11.52
CA ARG A 346 2.58 -2.07 11.19
C ARG A 346 3.24 -0.96 12.02
N SER A 347 2.54 0.14 12.29
CA SER A 347 3.02 1.18 13.21
C SER A 347 3.26 0.63 14.61
N LEU A 348 2.34 -0.18 15.14
CA LEU A 348 2.51 -0.83 16.45
C LEU A 348 3.68 -1.81 16.46
N MET A 349 3.82 -2.62 15.41
CA MET A 349 4.91 -3.60 15.27
C MET A 349 6.27 -2.90 15.22
N THR A 350 6.39 -1.85 14.41
CA THR A 350 7.63 -1.07 14.29
C THR A 350 8.02 -0.41 15.61
N GLU A 351 7.05 0.16 16.32
CA GLU A 351 7.28 0.75 17.63
C GLU A 351 7.74 -0.29 18.66
N ALA A 352 7.08 -1.45 18.72
CA ALA A 352 7.47 -2.54 19.61
C ALA A 352 8.87 -3.10 19.28
N ALA A 353 9.17 -3.25 17.98
CA ALA A 353 10.49 -3.69 17.52
C ALA A 353 11.58 -2.68 17.90
N THR A 354 11.34 -1.39 17.67
CA THR A 354 12.27 -0.31 18.03
C THR A 354 12.55 -0.29 19.53
N HIS A 355 11.53 -0.43 20.38
CA HIS A 355 11.68 -0.46 21.84
C HIS A 355 12.49 -1.66 22.33
N SER A 356 12.38 -2.80 21.66
CA SER A 356 13.06 -4.03 22.05
C SER A 356 14.39 -4.26 21.30
N GLY A 357 14.80 -3.35 20.42
CA GLY A 357 16.02 -3.48 19.62
C GLY A 357 15.96 -4.63 18.62
N HIS A 358 14.76 -4.99 18.16
CA HIS A 358 14.54 -6.05 17.18
C HIS A 358 14.27 -5.47 15.79
N ASP A 359 14.50 -6.31 14.79
CA ASP A 359 14.11 -6.04 13.42
C ASP A 359 12.57 -6.11 13.28
N PRO A 360 11.89 -5.08 12.73
CA PRO A 360 10.45 -5.12 12.48
C PRO A 360 9.98 -6.30 11.64
N ASP A 361 10.82 -6.81 10.71
CA ASP A 361 10.51 -7.96 9.88
C ASP A 361 10.43 -9.28 10.65
N ARG A 362 11.08 -9.34 11.81
CA ARG A 362 11.04 -10.52 12.69
C ARG A 362 9.81 -10.56 13.58
N VAL A 363 9.00 -9.49 13.60
CA VAL A 363 7.74 -9.43 14.35
C VAL A 363 6.63 -10.05 13.51
N SER A 364 5.95 -11.06 14.06
CA SER A 364 4.86 -11.73 13.34
C SER A 364 3.62 -10.84 13.19
N PHE A 365 3.23 -10.51 11.95
CA PHE A 365 2.00 -9.78 11.66
C PHE A 365 0.76 -10.50 12.20
N VAL A 366 0.69 -11.84 12.06
CA VAL A 366 -0.43 -12.65 12.57
C VAL A 366 -0.54 -12.56 14.10
N ALA A 367 0.59 -12.58 14.80
CA ALA A 367 0.61 -12.41 16.26
C ALA A 367 0.16 -11.01 16.65
N ALA A 368 0.66 -9.95 15.98
CA ALA A 368 0.27 -8.57 16.20
C ALA A 368 -1.24 -8.36 15.94
N LEU A 369 -1.76 -8.90 14.85
CA LEU A 369 -3.19 -8.87 14.52
C LEU A 369 -4.04 -9.53 15.62
N ARG A 370 -3.63 -10.70 16.11
CA ARG A 370 -4.31 -11.41 17.20
C ARG A 370 -4.31 -10.61 18.50
N ILE A 371 -3.14 -10.05 18.88
CA ILE A 371 -3.00 -9.21 20.07
C ILE A 371 -3.89 -7.97 19.94
N THR A 372 -3.89 -7.31 18.78
CA THR A 372 -4.73 -6.14 18.53
C THR A 372 -6.22 -6.48 18.67
N ARG A 373 -6.69 -7.61 18.13
CA ARG A 373 -8.07 -8.09 18.28
C ARG A 373 -8.42 -8.29 19.75
N GLN A 374 -7.55 -8.91 20.53
CA GLN A 374 -7.75 -9.14 21.97
C GLN A 374 -7.75 -7.84 22.75
N SER A 375 -6.85 -6.91 22.45
CA SER A 375 -6.74 -5.63 23.18
C SER A 375 -7.98 -4.74 23.03
N ILE A 376 -8.69 -4.82 21.91
CA ILE A 376 -9.92 -4.05 21.72
C ILE A 376 -11.02 -4.52 22.67
N ALA A 377 -11.12 -5.81 22.93
CA ALA A 377 -12.11 -6.40 23.86
C ALA A 377 -11.76 -6.17 25.33
N HIS A 378 -10.48 -5.92 25.68
CA HIS A 378 -9.98 -5.88 27.06
C HIS A 378 -9.39 -4.51 27.44
N GLN A 379 -9.96 -3.41 26.99
CA GLN A 379 -9.43 -2.05 27.19
C GLN A 379 -9.22 -1.56 28.63
N GLY A 380 -9.39 -2.41 29.65
CA GLY A 380 -9.09 -2.07 31.05
C GLY A 380 -7.60 -2.12 31.43
N ASP A 381 -6.74 -2.80 30.67
CA ASP A 381 -5.40 -3.18 31.12
C ASP A 381 -4.23 -2.58 30.32
N PHE A 382 -4.48 -1.71 29.32
CA PHE A 382 -3.40 -0.97 28.69
C PHE A 382 -3.25 0.41 29.32
N PRO A 383 -2.08 0.72 29.91
CA PRO A 383 -1.80 2.08 30.37
C PRO A 383 -1.85 3.06 29.20
N PRO A 384 -2.19 4.33 29.46
CA PRO A 384 -2.33 5.39 28.48
C PRO A 384 -1.07 5.64 27.67
#